data_3c7569f334032add18e81b2c6432e22d
#
_entry.id   3c7569f334032add18e81b2c6432e22d
#
_cell.length_a   1.000
_cell.length_b   1.000
_cell.length_c   1.000
_cell.angle_alpha   90.00
_cell.angle_beta   90.00
_cell.angle_gamma   90.00
#
_symmetry.space_group_name_H-M   'P 1'
#
loop_
_entity.id
_entity.type
_entity.pdbx_description
1 polymer ?
#
loop_
_entity_poly.entity_id
_entity_poly.type
_entity_poly.pdbx_seq_one_letter_code
_entity_poly.pdbx_strand_id
1 'polypeptide(L)'
;MAIPTDSAPRKVPYVVTYRRELPVSLERLYENAIDWEHLPYLHRSSFSKIDCADAGEWGFRARVWSQPYDERRSFVIELRLDPELRRWITRTLDGPGTGTEIWTHAFTVGDRKTVVVVDFFVPGVSPARAPELAEFYTRLYARLYDEDVSMMTERQTQLDAAKSGVLRLEPLELGALDQIRRHLPTIVESAGRKYRIVEVAGQLVAHSIVCPHRLGPLGDCKVEDATIECPWHGFRFDLRTRQCVNGARMSLVPAPLVRVEGSRVILEWE
;
A
#
# COMPACT_ATOMS: atom_id res chain seq x y z
N MET A 1 6.81 -10.35 -33.33
CA MET A 1 5.43 -10.83 -33.52
C MET A 1 4.53 -9.63 -33.26
N ALA A 2 3.88 -9.08 -34.26
CA ALA A 2 3.11 -7.85 -34.17
C ALA A 2 1.87 -8.09 -33.30
N ILE A 3 1.64 -7.27 -32.28
CA ILE A 3 0.41 -7.25 -31.48
C ILE A 3 -0.69 -6.77 -32.42
N PRO A 4 -1.82 -7.50 -32.57
CA PRO A 4 -2.93 -7.01 -33.35
C PRO A 4 -3.46 -5.72 -32.69
N THR A 5 -3.35 -4.62 -33.39
CA THR A 5 -4.12 -3.40 -33.10
C THR A 5 -5.56 -3.72 -33.48
N ASP A 6 -6.32 -4.28 -32.54
CA ASP A 6 -7.76 -4.49 -32.75
C ASP A 6 -8.46 -3.13 -32.72
N SER A 7 -8.80 -2.81 -33.87
CA SER A 7 -9.45 -1.65 -34.35
C SER A 7 -10.91 -1.66 -34.11
N ALA A 8 -11.63 -0.87 -33.95
CA ALA A 8 -12.97 -0.33 -33.82
C ALA A 8 -13.32 -0.09 -32.35
N PRO A 9 -13.68 1.13 -32.00
CA PRO A 9 -14.13 1.43 -30.65
C PRO A 9 -15.41 0.63 -30.40
N ARG A 10 -15.30 -0.46 -29.64
CA ARG A 10 -16.49 -1.07 -29.06
C ARG A 10 -17.14 0.03 -28.23
N LYS A 11 -18.32 0.46 -28.63
CA LYS A 11 -19.13 1.39 -27.84
C LYS A 11 -19.59 0.67 -26.57
N VAL A 12 -18.71 0.59 -25.58
CA VAL A 12 -19.09 0.11 -24.25
C VAL A 12 -19.91 1.21 -23.59
N PRO A 13 -21.12 0.92 -23.07
CA PRO A 13 -21.96 1.94 -22.46
C PRO A 13 -21.27 2.64 -21.30
N TYR A 14 -21.28 3.97 -21.33
CA TYR A 14 -20.89 4.80 -20.19
C TYR A 14 -21.93 4.66 -19.06
N VAL A 15 -21.43 4.59 -17.81
CA VAL A 15 -22.27 4.43 -16.62
C VAL A 15 -22.21 5.68 -15.73
N VAL A 16 -21.01 6.09 -15.32
CA VAL A 16 -20.81 7.20 -14.37
C VAL A 16 -19.39 7.73 -14.46
N THR A 17 -19.21 9.00 -14.08
CA THR A 17 -17.92 9.61 -13.79
C THR A 17 -17.79 9.85 -12.28
N TYR A 18 -16.71 9.33 -11.68
CA TYR A 18 -16.29 9.69 -10.34
C TYR A 18 -15.18 10.75 -10.44
N ARG A 19 -15.29 11.83 -9.64
CA ARG A 19 -14.30 12.89 -9.61
C ARG A 19 -13.89 13.20 -8.18
N ARG A 20 -12.57 13.29 -7.94
CA ARG A 20 -12.03 13.63 -6.64
C ARG A 20 -10.73 14.42 -6.73
N GLU A 21 -10.53 15.36 -5.82
CA GLU A 21 -9.27 16.00 -5.56
C GLU A 21 -8.51 15.22 -4.46
N LEU A 22 -7.24 14.91 -4.72
CA LEU A 22 -6.37 14.13 -3.86
C LEU A 22 -5.19 14.98 -3.40
N PRO A 23 -4.81 14.95 -2.11
CA PRO A 23 -3.67 15.69 -1.55
C PRO A 23 -2.33 14.99 -1.83
N VAL A 24 -2.11 14.55 -3.06
CA VAL A 24 -0.93 13.77 -3.47
C VAL A 24 -0.37 14.27 -4.80
N SER A 25 0.92 14.07 -5.03
CA SER A 25 1.55 14.35 -6.31
C SER A 25 1.17 13.31 -7.37
N LEU A 26 1.30 13.68 -8.64
CA LEU A 26 1.09 12.76 -9.75
C LEU A 26 2.06 11.56 -9.71
N GLU A 27 3.29 11.78 -9.23
CA GLU A 27 4.29 10.72 -9.05
C GLU A 27 3.81 9.65 -8.05
N ARG A 28 3.29 10.07 -6.89
CA ARG A 28 2.74 9.13 -5.89
C ARG A 28 1.53 8.38 -6.43
N LEU A 29 0.70 9.06 -7.20
CA LEU A 29 -0.47 8.46 -7.81
C LEU A 29 -0.11 7.39 -8.86
N TYR A 30 0.93 7.62 -9.68
CA TYR A 30 1.40 6.61 -10.62
C TYR A 30 2.06 5.42 -9.93
N GLU A 31 2.87 5.66 -8.88
CA GLU A 31 3.42 4.57 -8.06
C GLU A 31 2.32 3.67 -7.47
N ASN A 32 1.25 4.28 -6.98
CA ASN A 32 0.11 3.55 -6.43
C ASN A 32 -0.65 2.79 -7.53
N ALA A 33 -0.87 3.41 -8.70
CA ALA A 33 -1.62 2.78 -9.78
C ALA A 33 -0.99 1.47 -10.29
N ILE A 34 0.34 1.37 -10.33
CA ILE A 34 1.04 0.16 -10.79
C ILE A 34 1.40 -0.81 -9.66
N ASP A 35 1.16 -0.44 -8.42
CA ASP A 35 1.43 -1.25 -7.23
C ASP A 35 0.29 -2.24 -6.98
N TRP A 36 0.24 -3.32 -7.78
CA TRP A 36 -0.81 -4.33 -7.69
C TRP A 36 -0.78 -5.12 -6.37
N GLU A 37 0.38 -5.20 -5.70
CA GLU A 37 0.57 -6.03 -4.51
C GLU A 37 -0.24 -5.55 -3.30
N HIS A 38 -0.58 -4.25 -3.21
CA HIS A 38 -1.33 -3.72 -2.08
C HIS A 38 -2.80 -4.11 -2.07
N LEU A 39 -3.39 -4.51 -3.21
CA LEU A 39 -4.84 -4.73 -3.35
C LEU A 39 -5.44 -5.63 -2.25
N PRO A 40 -4.90 -6.84 -1.95
CA PRO A 40 -5.50 -7.73 -0.95
C PRO A 40 -5.20 -7.33 0.50
N TYR A 41 -4.30 -6.40 0.73
CA TYR A 41 -3.89 -5.95 2.07
C TYR A 41 -4.46 -4.60 2.43
N LEU A 42 -4.23 -3.59 1.61
CA LEU A 42 -4.77 -2.24 1.81
C LEU A 42 -6.28 -2.23 1.56
N HIS A 43 -6.72 -2.79 0.43
CA HIS A 43 -8.14 -2.87 0.04
C HIS A 43 -8.79 -4.19 0.44
N ARG A 44 -8.40 -4.76 1.56
CA ARG A 44 -8.87 -6.08 2.06
C ARG A 44 -10.39 -6.20 2.22
N SER A 45 -11.12 -5.08 2.27
CA SER A 45 -12.59 -5.07 2.28
C SER A 45 -13.20 -5.32 0.89
N SER A 46 -12.41 -5.16 -0.17
CA SER A 46 -12.83 -5.30 -1.58
C SER A 46 -12.18 -6.48 -2.27
N PHE A 47 -10.90 -6.73 -1.99
CA PHE A 47 -10.10 -7.77 -2.63
C PHE A 47 -9.57 -8.76 -1.60
N SER A 48 -9.63 -10.04 -1.95
CA SER A 48 -9.18 -11.13 -1.06
C SER A 48 -7.86 -11.74 -1.50
N LYS A 49 -7.58 -11.74 -2.80
CA LYS A 49 -6.36 -12.30 -3.38
C LYS A 49 -6.05 -11.65 -4.73
N ILE A 50 -4.76 -11.62 -5.07
CA ILE A 50 -4.27 -11.27 -6.41
C ILE A 50 -3.12 -12.19 -6.80
N ASP A 51 -3.14 -12.67 -8.06
CA ASP A 51 -2.05 -13.42 -8.67
C ASP A 51 -1.60 -12.67 -9.93
N CYS A 52 -0.44 -12.03 -9.86
CA CYS A 52 0.11 -11.26 -10.96
C CYS A 52 0.68 -12.20 -12.03
N ALA A 53 0.23 -12.03 -13.27
CA ALA A 53 0.73 -12.77 -14.42
C ALA A 53 1.87 -12.04 -15.13
N ASP A 54 1.83 -10.69 -15.15
CA ASP A 54 2.83 -9.85 -15.80
C ASP A 54 2.75 -8.43 -15.26
N ALA A 55 3.89 -7.77 -15.04
CA ALA A 55 3.96 -6.41 -14.55
C ALA A 55 5.23 -5.70 -15.02
N GLY A 56 5.16 -4.37 -15.16
CA GLY A 56 6.27 -3.51 -15.54
C GLY A 56 5.88 -2.03 -15.50
N GLU A 57 6.71 -1.18 -16.08
CA GLU A 57 6.43 0.26 -16.19
C GLU A 57 5.15 0.57 -16.99
N TRP A 58 4.70 -0.37 -17.82
CA TRP A 58 3.48 -0.26 -18.60
C TRP A 58 2.20 -0.45 -17.77
N GLY A 59 2.30 -1.02 -16.56
CA GLY A 59 1.20 -1.43 -15.70
C GLY A 59 1.30 -2.90 -15.30
N PHE A 60 0.18 -3.59 -15.21
CA PHE A 60 0.14 -5.01 -14.84
C PHE A 60 -1.06 -5.75 -15.42
N ARG A 61 -0.96 -7.08 -15.44
CA ARG A 61 -2.06 -8.02 -15.69
C ARG A 61 -2.11 -9.03 -14.57
N ALA A 62 -3.27 -9.18 -13.94
CA ALA A 62 -3.42 -10.04 -12.79
C ALA A 62 -4.80 -10.72 -12.75
N ARG A 63 -4.86 -11.89 -12.13
CA ARG A 63 -6.09 -12.52 -11.70
C ARG A 63 -6.42 -12.05 -10.28
N VAL A 64 -7.63 -11.59 -10.07
CA VAL A 64 -8.09 -10.96 -8.84
C VAL A 64 -9.32 -11.70 -8.31
N TRP A 65 -9.43 -11.81 -6.99
CA TRP A 65 -10.61 -12.31 -6.28
C TRP A 65 -11.18 -11.21 -5.40
N SER A 66 -12.48 -10.96 -5.57
CA SER A 66 -13.21 -10.04 -4.69
C SER A 66 -13.52 -10.66 -3.32
N GLN A 67 -13.89 -9.81 -2.37
CA GLN A 67 -14.49 -10.25 -1.11
C GLN A 67 -15.99 -10.56 -1.27
N PRO A 68 -16.54 -11.58 -0.55
CA PRO A 68 -15.83 -12.62 0.19
C PRO A 68 -15.08 -13.56 -0.77
N TYR A 69 -13.97 -14.15 -0.30
CA TYR A 69 -13.17 -15.05 -1.11
C TYR A 69 -14.01 -16.25 -1.60
N ASP A 70 -14.00 -16.47 -2.91
CA ASP A 70 -14.54 -17.65 -3.57
C ASP A 70 -13.61 -17.96 -4.76
N GLU A 71 -13.00 -19.14 -4.73
CA GLU A 71 -12.04 -19.55 -5.76
C GLU A 71 -12.65 -19.49 -7.18
N ARG A 72 -13.96 -19.71 -7.29
CA ARG A 72 -14.70 -19.70 -8.56
C ARG A 72 -15.04 -18.29 -9.06
N ARG A 73 -14.87 -17.25 -8.22
CA ARG A 73 -15.24 -15.88 -8.51
C ARG A 73 -14.01 -15.01 -8.71
N SER A 74 -13.17 -15.40 -9.63
CA SER A 74 -12.04 -14.59 -10.06
C SER A 74 -12.31 -13.92 -11.39
N PHE A 75 -11.62 -12.81 -11.62
CA PHE A 75 -11.60 -12.10 -12.91
C PHE A 75 -10.18 -11.65 -13.23
N VAL A 76 -9.88 -11.52 -14.51
CA VAL A 76 -8.58 -11.05 -14.97
C VAL A 76 -8.68 -9.58 -15.32
N ILE A 77 -7.81 -8.77 -14.74
CA ILE A 77 -7.68 -7.36 -15.08
C ILE A 77 -6.33 -7.08 -15.76
N GLU A 78 -6.33 -6.07 -16.60
CA GLU A 78 -5.14 -5.43 -17.11
C GLU A 78 -5.24 -3.93 -16.84
N LEU A 79 -4.27 -3.37 -16.13
CA LEU A 79 -4.10 -1.94 -16.00
C LEU A 79 -2.96 -1.50 -16.91
N ARG A 80 -3.24 -0.56 -17.82
CA ARG A 80 -2.22 0.07 -18.68
C ARG A 80 -2.07 1.54 -18.35
N LEU A 81 -0.85 1.90 -17.96
CA LEU A 81 -0.45 3.27 -17.71
C LEU A 81 -0.07 3.96 -19.03
N ASP A 82 -0.58 5.16 -19.23
CA ASP A 82 -0.27 6.06 -20.35
C ASP A 82 0.12 7.44 -19.77
N PRO A 83 1.41 7.62 -19.37
CA PRO A 83 1.87 8.84 -18.71
C PRO A 83 1.78 10.07 -19.62
N GLU A 84 1.92 9.92 -20.93
CA GLU A 84 1.86 11.02 -21.91
C GLU A 84 0.45 11.66 -21.92
N LEU A 85 -0.59 10.84 -21.82
CA LEU A 85 -1.97 11.27 -21.71
C LEU A 85 -2.45 11.43 -20.27
N ARG A 86 -1.54 11.30 -19.29
CA ARG A 86 -1.83 11.41 -17.85
C ARG A 86 -3.03 10.57 -17.42
N ARG A 87 -3.06 9.31 -17.86
CA ARG A 87 -4.14 8.37 -17.58
C ARG A 87 -3.64 6.95 -17.43
N TRP A 88 -4.52 6.11 -16.90
CA TRP A 88 -4.46 4.66 -17.07
C TRP A 88 -5.83 4.10 -17.34
N ILE A 89 -5.85 2.93 -17.94
CA ILE A 89 -7.07 2.21 -18.26
C ILE A 89 -6.99 0.84 -17.64
N THR A 90 -7.97 0.52 -16.79
CA THR A 90 -8.14 -0.83 -16.25
C THR A 90 -9.22 -1.54 -17.07
N ARG A 91 -8.90 -2.70 -17.62
CA ARG A 91 -9.81 -3.55 -18.40
C ARG A 91 -10.04 -4.87 -17.70
N THR A 92 -11.29 -5.32 -17.63
CA THR A 92 -11.58 -6.70 -17.26
C THR A 92 -11.52 -7.57 -18.52
N LEU A 93 -10.52 -8.48 -18.55
CA LEU A 93 -10.25 -9.30 -19.72
C LEU A 93 -10.98 -10.65 -19.71
N ASP A 94 -11.25 -11.19 -18.50
CA ASP A 94 -11.89 -12.48 -18.31
C ASP A 94 -12.67 -12.51 -16.97
N GLY A 95 -13.69 -13.35 -16.89
CA GLY A 95 -14.53 -13.51 -15.69
C GLY A 95 -15.68 -12.51 -15.58
N PRO A 96 -16.28 -12.36 -14.39
CA PRO A 96 -17.36 -11.41 -14.15
C PRO A 96 -16.98 -9.99 -14.54
N GLY A 97 -17.80 -9.33 -15.34
CA GLY A 97 -17.55 -7.98 -15.82
C GLY A 97 -16.62 -7.88 -17.03
N THR A 98 -16.33 -8.98 -17.71
CA THR A 98 -15.52 -8.98 -18.95
C THR A 98 -15.96 -7.89 -19.93
N GLY A 99 -14.98 -7.10 -20.40
CA GLY A 99 -15.21 -5.97 -21.29
C GLY A 99 -15.48 -4.64 -20.58
N THR A 100 -15.52 -4.64 -19.23
CA THR A 100 -15.55 -3.37 -18.47
C THR A 100 -14.24 -2.64 -18.68
N GLU A 101 -14.33 -1.32 -18.92
CA GLU A 101 -13.20 -0.41 -18.96
C GLU A 101 -13.39 0.70 -17.93
N ILE A 102 -12.33 0.99 -17.18
CA ILE A 102 -12.28 2.06 -16.20
C ILE A 102 -11.14 2.98 -16.60
N TRP A 103 -11.49 4.20 -17.01
CA TRP A 103 -10.53 5.18 -17.49
C TRP A 103 -10.27 6.21 -16.41
N THR A 104 -9.06 6.26 -15.92
CA THR A 104 -8.65 7.24 -14.91
C THR A 104 -7.73 8.28 -15.55
N HIS A 105 -8.14 9.53 -15.51
CA HIS A 105 -7.35 10.69 -15.91
C HIS A 105 -6.89 11.44 -14.66
N ALA A 106 -5.64 11.90 -14.67
CA ALA A 106 -5.01 12.58 -13.54
C ALA A 106 -4.55 13.99 -13.95
N PHE A 107 -5.05 15.01 -13.28
CA PHE A 107 -4.75 16.41 -13.55
C PHE A 107 -4.03 17.04 -12.38
N THR A 108 -2.78 17.44 -12.57
CA THR A 108 -2.00 18.16 -11.55
C THR A 108 -2.57 19.57 -11.37
N VAL A 109 -2.94 19.93 -10.17
CA VAL A 109 -3.48 21.25 -9.79
C VAL A 109 -2.61 21.95 -8.73
N GLY A 110 -1.50 21.32 -8.33
CA GLY A 110 -0.50 21.81 -7.39
C GLY A 110 0.57 20.76 -7.15
N ASP A 111 1.66 21.09 -6.47
CA ASP A 111 2.82 20.18 -6.26
C ASP A 111 2.42 18.84 -5.62
N ARG A 112 1.48 18.90 -4.67
CA ARG A 112 0.95 17.73 -3.95
C ARG A 112 -0.56 17.70 -4.02
N LYS A 113 -1.10 18.01 -5.19
CA LYS A 113 -2.52 18.12 -5.41
C LYS A 113 -2.89 17.67 -6.82
N THR A 114 -3.64 16.60 -6.91
CA THR A 114 -4.04 15.98 -8.18
C THR A 114 -5.56 15.78 -8.18
N VAL A 115 -6.22 16.13 -9.28
CA VAL A 115 -7.62 15.77 -9.51
C VAL A 115 -7.65 14.52 -10.36
N VAL A 116 -8.38 13.51 -9.91
CA VAL A 116 -8.71 12.32 -10.70
C VAL A 116 -10.12 12.42 -11.24
N VAL A 117 -10.27 11.99 -12.50
CA VAL A 117 -11.56 11.81 -13.17
C VAL A 117 -11.61 10.38 -13.67
N VAL A 118 -12.55 9.61 -13.18
CA VAL A 118 -12.66 8.18 -13.43
C VAL A 118 -13.98 7.90 -14.14
N ASP A 119 -13.91 7.47 -15.39
CA ASP A 119 -15.07 7.13 -16.22
C ASP A 119 -15.23 5.61 -16.27
N PHE A 120 -16.47 5.16 -16.03
CA PHE A 120 -16.83 3.75 -16.01
C PHE A 120 -17.63 3.38 -17.24
N PHE A 121 -17.12 2.40 -17.99
CA PHE A 121 -17.75 1.83 -19.15
C PHE A 121 -18.02 0.34 -18.91
N VAL A 122 -19.30 -0.06 -18.90
CA VAL A 122 -19.68 -1.43 -18.54
C VAL A 122 -20.56 -2.04 -19.62
N PRO A 123 -20.19 -3.17 -20.23
CA PRO A 123 -20.98 -3.79 -21.29
C PRO A 123 -22.28 -4.39 -20.74
N GLY A 124 -23.31 -4.39 -21.56
CA GLY A 124 -24.58 -5.07 -21.28
C GLY A 124 -25.43 -4.48 -20.15
N VAL A 125 -25.14 -3.24 -19.72
CA VAL A 125 -25.93 -2.55 -18.69
C VAL A 125 -27.21 -2.03 -19.30
N SER A 126 -28.36 -2.47 -18.76
CA SER A 126 -29.65 -1.90 -19.14
C SER A 126 -29.87 -0.51 -18.51
N PRO A 127 -30.63 0.38 -19.12
CA PRO A 127 -30.96 1.69 -18.55
C PRO A 127 -31.53 1.61 -17.12
N ALA A 128 -32.29 0.57 -16.82
CA ALA A 128 -32.90 0.38 -15.50
C ALA A 128 -31.85 0.05 -14.40
N ARG A 129 -30.73 -0.61 -14.74
CA ARG A 129 -29.67 -0.97 -13.80
C ARG A 129 -28.55 0.06 -13.71
N ALA A 130 -28.47 0.98 -14.66
CA ALA A 130 -27.39 1.97 -14.71
C ALA A 130 -27.30 2.84 -13.45
N PRO A 131 -28.39 3.34 -12.82
CA PRO A 131 -28.31 4.12 -11.60
C PRO A 131 -27.73 3.35 -10.40
N GLU A 132 -28.16 2.10 -10.20
CA GLU A 132 -27.65 1.24 -9.12
C GLU A 132 -26.14 0.99 -9.28
N LEU A 133 -25.72 0.70 -10.51
CA LEU A 133 -24.33 0.46 -10.82
C LEU A 133 -23.47 1.73 -10.68
N ALA A 134 -24.00 2.88 -11.06
CA ALA A 134 -23.36 4.18 -10.87
C ALA A 134 -23.10 4.46 -9.38
N GLU A 135 -24.08 4.22 -8.53
CA GLU A 135 -23.93 4.37 -7.08
C GLU A 135 -22.92 3.39 -6.50
N PHE A 136 -22.94 2.13 -6.96
CA PHE A 136 -21.97 1.11 -6.56
C PHE A 136 -20.52 1.55 -6.87
N TYR A 137 -20.24 1.95 -8.11
CA TYR A 137 -18.88 2.38 -8.49
C TYR A 137 -18.44 3.65 -7.75
N THR A 138 -19.34 4.59 -7.55
CA THR A 138 -19.05 5.82 -6.82
C THR A 138 -18.64 5.51 -5.37
N ARG A 139 -19.38 4.65 -4.67
CA ARG A 139 -19.05 4.25 -3.29
C ARG A 139 -17.77 3.41 -3.23
N LEU A 140 -17.60 2.50 -4.18
CA LEU A 140 -16.39 1.66 -4.24
C LEU A 140 -15.14 2.53 -4.39
N TYR A 141 -15.13 3.43 -5.37
CA TYR A 141 -13.96 4.27 -5.65
C TYR A 141 -13.72 5.33 -4.57
N ALA A 142 -14.77 5.85 -3.93
CA ALA A 142 -14.60 6.71 -2.77
C ALA A 142 -13.81 6.01 -1.67
N ARG A 143 -14.15 4.76 -1.34
CA ARG A 143 -13.45 3.96 -0.33
C ARG A 143 -12.03 3.59 -0.76
N LEU A 144 -11.83 3.10 -1.99
CA LEU A 144 -10.48 2.75 -2.48
C LEU A 144 -9.55 3.96 -2.42
N TYR A 145 -9.99 5.13 -2.88
CA TYR A 145 -9.18 6.34 -2.81
C TYR A 145 -8.99 6.87 -1.38
N ASP A 146 -9.87 6.61 -0.42
CA ASP A 146 -9.63 6.94 0.99
C ASP A 146 -8.43 6.14 1.53
N GLU A 147 -8.40 4.85 1.25
CA GLU A 147 -7.32 3.93 1.63
C GLU A 147 -6.01 4.29 0.91
N ASP A 148 -6.05 4.53 -0.40
CA ASP A 148 -4.91 4.92 -1.23
C ASP A 148 -4.30 6.26 -0.82
N VAL A 149 -5.11 7.26 -0.53
CA VAL A 149 -4.65 8.59 -0.07
C VAL A 149 -3.88 8.45 1.24
N SER A 150 -4.37 7.63 2.16
CA SER A 150 -3.68 7.35 3.42
C SER A 150 -2.29 6.77 3.17
N MET A 151 -2.20 5.76 2.30
CA MET A 151 -0.92 5.13 1.92
C MET A 151 0.04 6.11 1.24
N MET A 152 -0.43 6.84 0.23
CA MET A 152 0.39 7.77 -0.55
C MET A 152 0.90 8.95 0.28
N THR A 153 0.08 9.51 1.17
CA THR A 153 0.46 10.63 2.04
C THR A 153 1.45 10.21 3.11
N GLU A 154 1.24 9.04 3.73
CA GLU A 154 2.20 8.49 4.70
C GLU A 154 3.55 8.20 4.03
N ARG A 155 3.55 7.56 2.85
CA ARG A 155 4.78 7.34 2.08
C ARG A 155 5.51 8.64 1.76
N GLN A 156 4.79 9.69 1.35
CA GLN A 156 5.41 10.99 1.08
C GLN A 156 6.01 11.60 2.34
N THR A 157 5.34 11.48 3.49
CA THR A 157 5.85 11.94 4.78
C THR A 157 7.17 11.26 5.14
N GLN A 158 7.27 9.94 4.94
CA GLN A 158 8.50 9.20 5.21
C GLN A 158 9.63 9.56 4.23
N LEU A 159 9.32 9.81 2.96
CA LEU A 159 10.30 10.30 1.97
C LEU A 159 10.84 11.69 2.33
N ASP A 160 10.00 12.59 2.81
CA ASP A 160 10.41 13.92 3.23
C ASP A 160 11.27 13.87 4.49
N ALA A 161 10.90 13.06 5.47
CA ALA A 161 11.67 12.84 6.69
C ALA A 161 13.07 12.27 6.39
N ALA A 162 13.19 11.37 5.41
CA ALA A 162 14.48 10.79 5.02
C ALA A 162 15.46 11.82 4.43
N LYS A 163 14.96 12.92 3.84
CA LYS A 163 15.80 14.01 3.28
C LYS A 163 16.40 14.92 4.33
N SER A 164 15.80 14.99 5.52
CA SER A 164 16.17 15.97 6.57
C SER A 164 17.00 15.39 7.72
N GLY A 165 17.25 14.09 7.75
CA GLY A 165 17.85 13.41 8.90
C GLY A 165 19.37 13.50 8.98
N VAL A 166 19.90 14.14 10.03
CA VAL A 166 21.30 13.96 10.46
C VAL A 166 21.31 12.84 11.50
N LEU A 167 21.96 11.72 11.15
CA LEU A 167 22.09 10.58 12.06
C LEU A 167 23.14 10.92 13.15
N ARG A 168 22.70 11.07 14.39
CA ARG A 168 23.57 11.08 15.58
C ARG A 168 23.43 9.74 16.28
N LEU A 169 24.47 8.91 16.21
CA LEU A 169 24.48 7.55 16.75
C LEU A 169 24.98 7.52 18.21
N GLU A 170 24.43 8.38 19.06
CA GLU A 170 24.77 8.41 20.47
C GLU A 170 23.88 7.45 21.27
N PRO A 171 24.41 6.79 22.31
CA PRO A 171 23.61 5.98 23.22
C PRO A 171 22.50 6.82 23.86
N LEU A 172 21.30 6.25 23.99
CA LEU A 172 20.15 6.89 24.59
C LEU A 172 19.66 6.09 25.80
N GLU A 173 19.74 6.66 27.00
CA GLU A 173 19.15 6.07 28.19
C GLU A 173 17.65 6.28 28.19
N LEU A 174 16.88 5.20 28.28
CA LEU A 174 15.41 5.21 28.27
C LEU A 174 14.80 5.25 29.69
N GLY A 175 15.59 4.90 30.72
CA GLY A 175 15.16 4.87 32.12
C GLY A 175 15.08 3.47 32.72
N ALA A 176 14.29 3.31 33.77
CA ALA A 176 14.20 2.07 34.53
C ALA A 176 13.46 0.96 33.76
N LEU A 177 13.99 -0.27 33.80
CA LEU A 177 13.45 -1.44 33.11
C LEU A 177 11.96 -1.68 33.44
N ASP A 178 11.62 -1.61 34.72
CA ASP A 178 10.23 -1.82 35.16
C ASP A 178 9.26 -0.74 34.64
N GLN A 179 9.76 0.47 34.45
CA GLN A 179 8.96 1.54 33.85
C GLN A 179 8.76 1.29 32.36
N ILE A 180 9.84 0.94 31.64
CA ILE A 180 9.76 0.62 30.21
C ILE A 180 8.78 -0.55 30.00
N ARG A 181 8.93 -1.64 30.72
CA ARG A 181 8.04 -2.81 30.60
C ARG A 181 6.56 -2.50 30.82
N ARG A 182 6.24 -1.60 31.77
CA ARG A 182 4.85 -1.19 32.01
C ARG A 182 4.22 -0.40 30.88
N HIS A 183 5.04 0.26 30.05
CA HIS A 183 4.57 1.11 28.95
C HIS A 183 4.80 0.49 27.56
N LEU A 184 5.12 -0.79 27.51
CA LEU A 184 5.25 -1.49 26.23
C LEU A 184 3.88 -1.70 25.55
N PRO A 185 3.82 -1.61 24.22
CA PRO A 185 4.87 -1.17 23.32
C PRO A 185 5.07 0.33 23.40
N THR A 186 6.31 0.81 23.28
CA THR A 186 6.60 2.25 23.31
C THR A 186 7.39 2.68 22.08
N ILE A 187 7.17 3.91 21.61
CA ILE A 187 7.92 4.50 20.50
C ILE A 187 8.93 5.48 21.07
N VAL A 188 10.16 5.38 20.62
CA VAL A 188 11.27 6.25 20.99
C VAL A 188 11.91 6.83 19.74
N GLU A 189 12.53 8.00 19.89
CA GLU A 189 13.32 8.61 18.83
C GLU A 189 14.79 8.48 19.14
N SER A 190 15.57 7.94 18.20
CA SER A 190 17.01 7.82 18.27
C SER A 190 17.61 8.07 16.89
N ALA A 191 18.70 8.81 16.84
CA ALA A 191 19.39 9.15 15.58
C ALA A 191 18.47 9.80 14.53
N GLY A 192 17.48 10.63 14.95
CA GLY A 192 16.52 11.28 14.06
C GLY A 192 15.50 10.33 13.41
N ARG A 193 15.36 9.11 13.94
CA ARG A 193 14.39 8.12 13.48
C ARG A 193 13.57 7.57 14.65
N LYS A 194 12.38 7.08 14.35
CA LYS A 194 11.50 6.48 15.35
C LYS A 194 11.63 4.96 15.34
N TYR A 195 11.69 4.38 16.53
CA TYR A 195 11.77 2.95 16.77
C TYR A 195 10.69 2.56 17.77
N ARG A 196 10.12 1.40 17.56
CA ARG A 196 9.20 0.80 18.53
C ARG A 196 9.95 -0.24 19.34
N ILE A 197 9.80 -0.17 20.67
CA ILE A 197 10.32 -1.15 21.60
C ILE A 197 9.19 -2.09 21.97
N VAL A 198 9.47 -3.38 21.84
CA VAL A 198 8.54 -4.47 22.16
C VAL A 198 9.29 -5.52 22.99
N GLU A 199 8.54 -6.39 23.68
CA GLU A 199 9.12 -7.55 24.34
C GLU A 199 8.89 -8.81 23.48
N VAL A 200 9.96 -9.53 23.18
CA VAL A 200 9.96 -10.78 22.41
C VAL A 200 10.69 -11.84 23.22
N ALA A 201 10.00 -12.89 23.62
CA ALA A 201 10.57 -13.98 24.44
C ALA A 201 11.31 -13.48 25.71
N GLY A 202 10.78 -12.47 26.37
CA GLY A 202 11.37 -11.89 27.58
C GLY A 202 12.49 -10.88 27.35
N GLN A 203 12.86 -10.63 26.10
CA GLN A 203 13.89 -9.65 25.72
C GLN A 203 13.26 -8.41 25.11
N LEU A 204 13.78 -7.23 25.43
CA LEU A 204 13.40 -5.99 24.79
C LEU A 204 14.09 -5.89 23.42
N VAL A 205 13.31 -5.63 22.39
CA VAL A 205 13.79 -5.48 21.01
C VAL A 205 13.27 -4.16 20.45
N ALA A 206 14.18 -3.40 19.82
CA ALA A 206 13.80 -2.22 19.05
C ALA A 206 13.70 -2.57 17.56
N HIS A 207 12.69 -2.04 16.89
CA HIS A 207 12.55 -2.15 15.43
C HIS A 207 12.11 -0.82 14.83
N SER A 208 12.45 -0.59 13.56
CA SER A 208 11.96 0.56 12.82
C SER A 208 10.43 0.55 12.73
N ILE A 209 9.79 1.71 12.88
CA ILE A 209 8.36 1.86 12.64
C ILE A 209 8.00 1.96 11.15
N VAL A 210 9.00 1.86 10.25
CA VAL A 210 8.86 2.02 8.81
C VAL A 210 9.29 0.75 8.09
N CYS A 211 8.42 0.24 7.26
CA CYS A 211 8.67 -0.92 6.40
C CYS A 211 9.71 -0.58 5.31
N PRO A 212 10.71 -1.43 5.06
CA PRO A 212 11.75 -1.19 4.04
C PRO A 212 11.22 -1.24 2.60
N HIS A 213 10.07 -1.88 2.35
CA HIS A 213 9.52 -2.03 1.00
C HIS A 213 9.06 -0.69 0.40
N ARG A 214 7.91 -0.19 0.88
CA ARG A 214 7.28 1.06 0.39
C ARG A 214 7.08 2.09 1.49
N LEU A 215 7.85 1.99 2.59
CA LEU A 215 7.80 2.87 3.75
C LEU A 215 6.47 2.80 4.53
N GLY A 216 5.79 1.65 4.48
CA GLY A 216 4.54 1.44 5.21
C GLY A 216 4.71 1.47 6.74
N PRO A 217 3.63 1.76 7.48
CA PRO A 217 3.68 1.89 8.93
C PRO A 217 3.80 0.53 9.63
N LEU A 218 4.80 0.40 10.51
CA LEU A 218 4.99 -0.76 11.39
C LEU A 218 4.81 -0.39 12.86
N GLY A 219 4.56 0.89 13.16
CA GLY A 219 4.50 1.40 14.53
C GLY A 219 3.37 0.81 15.37
N ASP A 220 2.23 0.50 14.76
CA ASP A 220 1.04 -0.03 15.44
C ASP A 220 0.74 -1.49 15.10
N CYS A 221 1.63 -2.15 14.32
CA CYS A 221 1.43 -3.54 13.95
C CYS A 221 1.44 -4.46 15.17
N LYS A 222 0.56 -5.45 15.19
CA LYS A 222 0.56 -6.48 16.23
C LYS A 222 1.81 -7.34 16.09
N VAL A 223 2.42 -7.66 17.23
CA VAL A 223 3.53 -8.63 17.29
C VAL A 223 2.93 -10.01 17.58
N GLU A 224 3.15 -10.95 16.66
CA GLU A 224 2.70 -12.34 16.80
C GLU A 224 3.90 -13.27 16.54
N ASP A 225 4.20 -14.17 17.47
CA ASP A 225 5.33 -15.12 17.37
C ASP A 225 6.65 -14.46 16.95
N ALA A 226 6.98 -13.32 17.57
CA ALA A 226 8.14 -12.50 17.24
C ALA A 226 8.13 -11.91 15.81
N THR A 227 7.00 -11.91 15.12
CA THR A 227 6.85 -11.32 13.78
C THR A 227 5.90 -10.12 13.78
N ILE A 228 6.13 -9.20 12.85
CA ILE A 228 5.22 -8.10 12.51
C ILE A 228 4.86 -8.16 11.04
N GLU A 229 3.64 -7.75 10.67
CA GLU A 229 3.17 -7.72 9.31
C GLU A 229 2.88 -6.29 8.86
N CYS A 230 3.40 -5.91 7.67
CA CYS A 230 3.12 -4.61 7.08
C CYS A 230 1.68 -4.58 6.51
N PRO A 231 0.83 -3.62 6.91
CA PRO A 231 -0.55 -3.58 6.48
C PRO A 231 -0.76 -3.21 5.00
N TRP A 232 0.30 -2.74 4.31
CA TRP A 232 0.18 -2.34 2.91
C TRP A 232 0.35 -3.51 1.92
N HIS A 233 1.30 -4.43 2.22
CA HIS A 233 1.65 -5.52 1.29
C HIS A 233 1.80 -6.89 1.96
N GLY A 234 1.46 -7.00 3.26
CA GLY A 234 1.53 -8.26 3.98
C GLY A 234 2.94 -8.80 4.21
N PHE A 235 4.01 -8.01 3.94
CA PHE A 235 5.36 -8.48 4.25
C PHE A 235 5.54 -8.65 5.75
N ARG A 236 6.00 -9.85 6.14
CA ARG A 236 6.20 -10.25 7.53
C ARG A 236 7.69 -10.28 7.87
N PHE A 237 8.04 -9.69 9.00
CA PHE A 237 9.42 -9.58 9.45
C PHE A 237 9.59 -10.21 10.82
N ASP A 238 10.56 -11.13 10.97
CA ASP A 238 11.00 -11.64 12.28
C ASP A 238 11.83 -10.56 12.99
N LEU A 239 11.41 -10.19 14.20
CA LEU A 239 12.03 -9.11 14.97
C LEU A 239 13.39 -9.46 15.55
N ARG A 240 13.75 -10.75 15.64
CA ARG A 240 15.04 -11.23 16.15
C ARG A 240 16.09 -11.19 15.06
N THR A 241 15.73 -11.64 13.86
CA THR A 241 16.64 -11.71 12.72
C THR A 241 16.54 -10.49 11.81
N ARG A 242 15.45 -9.72 11.93
CA ARG A 242 15.07 -8.60 11.08
C ARG A 242 14.70 -9.00 9.64
N GLN A 243 14.78 -10.27 9.28
CA GLN A 243 14.54 -10.76 7.94
C GLN A 243 13.05 -10.83 7.60
N CYS A 244 12.72 -10.57 6.35
CA CYS A 244 11.40 -10.90 5.81
C CYS A 244 11.25 -12.43 5.74
N VAL A 245 10.12 -12.95 6.24
CA VAL A 245 9.88 -14.40 6.37
C VAL A 245 8.87 -14.94 5.37
N ASN A 246 8.28 -14.10 4.52
CA ASN A 246 7.26 -14.51 3.55
C ASN A 246 7.58 -14.11 2.10
N GLY A 247 8.81 -14.32 1.67
CA GLY A 247 9.16 -14.39 0.24
C GLY A 247 10.13 -13.34 -0.29
N ALA A 248 10.14 -12.12 0.23
CA ALA A 248 11.02 -11.08 -0.29
C ALA A 248 12.42 -11.13 0.37
N ARG A 249 13.46 -10.93 -0.43
CA ARG A 249 14.84 -10.78 0.09
C ARG A 249 15.07 -9.36 0.60
N MET A 250 14.46 -9.05 1.75
CA MET A 250 14.63 -7.76 2.41
C MET A 250 14.72 -7.95 3.93
N SER A 251 15.24 -6.94 4.63
CA SER A 251 15.28 -6.90 6.08
C SER A 251 14.82 -5.54 6.60
N LEU A 252 14.30 -5.51 7.83
CA LEU A 252 14.02 -4.25 8.52
C LEU A 252 15.29 -3.39 8.55
N VAL A 253 15.08 -2.08 8.43
CA VAL A 253 16.15 -1.09 8.60
C VAL A 253 16.83 -1.32 9.94
N PRO A 254 18.17 -1.19 10.03
CA PRO A 254 18.90 -1.32 11.28
C PRO A 254 18.26 -0.47 12.38
N ALA A 255 18.14 -1.07 13.57
CA ALA A 255 17.62 -0.47 14.77
C ALA A 255 18.69 -0.56 15.87
N PRO A 256 18.71 0.35 16.84
CA PRO A 256 19.63 0.26 17.97
C PRO A 256 19.38 -1.02 18.77
N LEU A 257 20.42 -1.55 19.37
CA LEU A 257 20.30 -2.63 20.35
C LEU A 257 19.70 -2.09 21.64
N VAL A 258 18.83 -2.89 22.25
CA VAL A 258 18.29 -2.59 23.58
C VAL A 258 19.13 -3.33 24.61
N ARG A 259 19.97 -2.62 25.33
CA ARG A 259 20.81 -3.17 26.40
C ARG A 259 20.17 -2.89 27.77
N VAL A 260 20.21 -3.89 28.63
CA VAL A 260 19.81 -3.74 30.04
C VAL A 260 21.02 -3.81 30.92
N GLU A 261 21.33 -2.72 31.59
CA GLU A 261 22.45 -2.61 32.53
C GLU A 261 21.91 -2.41 33.94
N GLY A 262 21.95 -3.47 34.76
CA GLY A 262 21.31 -3.48 36.07
C GLY A 262 19.79 -3.28 35.93
N SER A 263 19.28 -2.14 36.38
CA SER A 263 17.88 -1.78 36.27
C SER A 263 17.59 -0.74 35.18
N ARG A 264 18.59 -0.35 34.36
CA ARG A 264 18.45 0.69 33.32
C ARG A 264 18.41 0.08 31.93
N VAL A 265 17.65 0.73 31.05
CA VAL A 265 17.52 0.37 29.63
C VAL A 265 18.21 1.44 28.80
N ILE A 266 19.10 1.02 27.92
CA ILE A 266 19.89 1.87 27.05
C ILE A 266 19.72 1.41 25.61
N LEU A 267 19.51 2.34 24.67
CA LEU A 267 19.62 2.11 23.23
C LEU A 267 21.06 2.41 22.79
N GLU A 268 21.67 1.47 22.10
CA GLU A 268 23.05 1.60 21.63
C GLU A 268 23.15 1.17 20.16
N TRP A 269 23.97 1.88 19.39
CA TRP A 269 24.24 1.56 17.99
C TRP A 269 25.53 0.76 17.86
N GLU A 270 25.50 -0.32 17.06
CA GLU A 270 26.69 -1.06 16.66
C GLU A 270 27.52 -0.33 15.61
#